data_7181b38b82197b7eb6dd27f1d4887cf3
#
_entry.id   7181b38b82197b7eb6dd27f1d4887cf3
#
_cell.length_a   1.000
_cell.length_b   1.000
_cell.length_c   1.000
_cell.angle_alpha   90.00
_cell.angle_beta   90.00
_cell.angle_gamma   90.00
#
_symmetry.space_group_name_H-M   'P 1'
#
loop_
_entity.id
_entity.type
_entity.pdbx_description
1 polymer ?
#
loop_
_entity_poly.entity_id
_entity_poly.type
_entity_poly.pdbx_seq_one_letter_code
_entity_poly.pdbx_strand_id
1 'polypeptide(L)'
;MGTYTCSHINWSGGSYKKTRRIFMIKNKSDLNDEFLKNFPKIYQNPRLINNYLAENTSRIEEKILNYFKQYELDKDFAIYANGGFGRKELYPSSDIDISIIHKNKKAKKIENLEKFIAKLWDLGFQVGHSVRTIKDIKK
;
A
#
# COMPACT_ATOMS: atom_id res chain seq x y z
N MET A 1 -2.22 22.55 -12.20
CA MET A 1 -3.24 21.72 -11.51
C MET A 1 -3.01 20.27 -11.90
N GLY A 2 -2.38 19.50 -11.03
CA GLY A 2 -2.15 18.08 -11.26
C GLY A 2 -3.44 17.30 -11.02
N THR A 3 -3.97 16.66 -12.05
CA THR A 3 -5.02 15.65 -11.91
C THR A 3 -4.44 14.44 -11.22
N TYR A 4 -4.75 14.26 -9.95
CA TYR A 4 -4.42 13.06 -9.21
C TYR A 4 -5.29 11.92 -9.74
N THR A 5 -4.71 11.07 -10.58
CA THR A 5 -5.34 9.81 -10.95
C THR A 5 -5.28 8.88 -9.75
N CYS A 6 -6.39 8.75 -9.05
CA CYS A 6 -6.57 7.74 -8.03
C CYS A 6 -6.56 6.37 -8.73
N SER A 7 -5.46 5.62 -8.60
CA SER A 7 -5.46 4.24 -9.09
C SER A 7 -6.38 3.43 -8.19
N HIS A 8 -7.49 2.94 -8.77
CA HIS A 8 -8.36 1.97 -8.13
C HIS A 8 -7.54 0.70 -7.87
N ILE A 9 -7.49 0.25 -6.64
CA ILE A 9 -7.06 -1.11 -6.35
C ILE A 9 -8.22 -2.02 -6.77
N ASN A 10 -8.32 -2.30 -8.06
CA ASN A 10 -9.40 -3.08 -8.64
C ASN A 10 -9.07 -4.57 -8.52
N TRP A 11 -9.90 -5.29 -7.83
CA TRP A 11 -9.83 -6.73 -7.67
C TRP A 11 -10.40 -7.44 -8.91
N SER A 12 -9.64 -7.58 -9.98
CA SER A 12 -9.94 -8.56 -11.00
C SER A 12 -8.94 -9.71 -10.85
N GLY A 13 -9.47 -10.88 -10.50
CA GLY A 13 -8.68 -12.10 -10.32
C GLY A 13 -7.91 -12.47 -11.59
N GLY A 14 -6.64 -12.17 -11.59
CA GLY A 14 -5.67 -12.61 -12.58
C GLY A 14 -4.70 -13.60 -11.93
N SER A 15 -4.72 -14.81 -12.42
CA SER A 15 -3.82 -15.91 -12.06
C SER A 15 -2.37 -15.54 -12.36
N TYR A 16 -1.60 -15.11 -11.35
CA TYR A 16 -0.15 -15.01 -11.44
C TYR A 16 0.50 -16.27 -10.88
N LYS A 17 0.59 -17.31 -11.70
CA LYS A 17 1.58 -18.37 -11.50
C LYS A 17 2.94 -17.87 -11.97
N LYS A 18 3.78 -17.39 -11.04
CA LYS A 18 5.22 -17.41 -11.20
C LYS A 18 5.85 -17.69 -9.84
N THR A 19 6.30 -18.92 -9.68
CA THR A 19 7.17 -19.39 -8.60
C THR A 19 8.50 -18.64 -8.65
N ARG A 20 8.53 -17.42 -8.15
CA ARG A 20 9.74 -16.80 -7.61
C ARG A 20 9.64 -16.93 -6.11
N ARG A 21 10.73 -17.36 -5.45
CA ARG A 21 10.86 -17.30 -4.00
C ARG A 21 10.40 -15.91 -3.57
N ILE A 22 9.17 -15.84 -3.06
CA ILE A 22 8.61 -14.62 -2.49
C ILE A 22 9.40 -14.44 -1.21
N PHE A 23 10.40 -13.55 -1.24
CA PHE A 23 11.00 -13.02 -0.03
C PHE A 23 9.87 -12.36 0.73
N MET A 24 9.42 -12.99 1.81
CA MET A 24 8.39 -12.41 2.66
C MET A 24 8.97 -11.16 3.30
N ILE A 25 8.52 -10.00 2.81
CA ILE A 25 8.80 -8.73 3.47
C ILE A 25 8.11 -8.78 4.82
N LYS A 26 8.87 -8.93 5.89
CA LYS A 26 8.33 -8.96 7.24
C LYS A 26 8.03 -7.56 7.76
N ASN A 27 8.90 -6.60 7.44
CA ASN A 27 8.80 -5.21 7.87
C ASN A 27 9.47 -4.26 6.85
N LYS A 28 9.47 -2.96 7.13
CA LYS A 28 10.10 -1.93 6.28
C LYS A 28 11.62 -2.10 6.16
N SER A 29 12.31 -2.65 7.17
CA SER A 29 13.77 -2.84 7.12
C SER A 29 14.18 -3.84 6.05
N ASP A 30 13.40 -4.90 5.84
CA ASP A 30 13.67 -5.89 4.79
C ASP A 30 13.67 -5.28 3.38
N LEU A 31 12.83 -4.26 3.14
CA LEU A 31 12.80 -3.51 1.88
C LEU A 31 14.05 -2.67 1.68
N ASN A 32 14.51 -2.01 2.75
CA ASN A 32 15.71 -1.17 2.70
C ASN A 32 16.94 -2.03 2.42
N ASP A 33 17.07 -3.16 3.08
CA ASP A 33 18.20 -4.09 2.92
C ASP A 33 18.21 -4.69 1.51
N GLU A 34 17.06 -5.06 0.96
CA GLU A 34 16.94 -5.56 -0.40
C GLU A 34 17.27 -4.48 -1.43
N PHE A 35 16.84 -3.24 -1.21
CA PHE A 35 17.15 -2.11 -2.08
C PHE A 35 18.66 -1.84 -2.11
N LEU A 36 19.30 -1.72 -0.95
CA LEU A 36 20.74 -1.48 -0.85
C LEU A 36 21.58 -2.59 -1.52
N LYS A 37 21.14 -3.84 -1.37
CA LYS A 37 21.78 -5.01 -1.97
C LYS A 37 21.74 -4.99 -3.51
N ASN A 38 20.64 -4.49 -4.07
CA ASN A 38 20.45 -4.43 -5.52
C ASN A 38 20.84 -3.09 -6.14
N PHE A 39 21.10 -2.06 -5.31
CA PHE A 39 21.39 -0.71 -5.76
C PHE A 39 22.52 -0.60 -6.81
N PRO A 40 23.66 -1.30 -6.70
CA PRO A 40 24.72 -1.22 -7.71
C PRO A 40 24.27 -1.64 -9.11
N LYS A 41 23.36 -2.62 -9.21
CA LYS A 41 22.81 -3.08 -10.48
C LYS A 41 21.72 -2.14 -11.02
N ILE A 42 20.93 -1.57 -10.11
CA ILE A 42 19.83 -0.66 -10.41
C ILE A 42 20.37 0.68 -10.92
N TYR A 43 21.44 1.20 -10.30
CA TYR A 43 22.05 2.48 -10.63
C TYR A 43 22.57 2.55 -12.08
N GLN A 44 23.02 1.44 -12.62
CA GLN A 44 23.55 1.36 -13.99
C GLN A 44 22.46 1.41 -15.07
N ASN A 45 21.20 1.19 -14.71
CA ASN A 45 20.10 1.16 -15.68
C ASN A 45 18.81 1.76 -15.08
N PRO A 46 18.44 3.00 -15.46
CA PRO A 46 17.25 3.67 -14.93
C PRO A 46 15.94 2.90 -15.12
N ARG A 47 15.83 2.09 -16.18
CA ARG A 47 14.63 1.25 -16.40
C ARG A 47 14.47 0.18 -15.34
N LEU A 48 15.58 -0.33 -14.80
CA LEU A 48 15.55 -1.30 -13.69
C LEU A 48 15.00 -0.68 -12.40
N ILE A 49 15.23 0.62 -12.18
CA ILE A 49 14.70 1.34 -11.02
C ILE A 49 13.18 1.32 -11.03
N ASN A 50 12.56 1.69 -12.14
CA ASN A 50 11.10 1.75 -12.25
C ASN A 50 10.46 0.37 -12.06
N ASN A 51 11.02 -0.67 -12.67
CA ASN A 51 10.54 -2.02 -12.50
C ASN A 51 10.69 -2.49 -11.04
N TYR A 52 11.81 -2.19 -10.41
CA TYR A 52 12.07 -2.53 -9.02
C TYR A 52 11.07 -1.84 -8.07
N LEU A 53 10.85 -0.53 -8.25
CA LEU A 53 9.89 0.22 -7.45
C LEU A 53 8.46 -0.30 -7.63
N ALA A 54 8.05 -0.61 -8.86
CA ALA A 54 6.74 -1.15 -9.16
C ALA A 54 6.52 -2.53 -8.52
N GLU A 55 7.51 -3.42 -8.58
CA GLU A 55 7.45 -4.74 -7.95
C GLU A 55 7.38 -4.64 -6.42
N ASN A 56 8.19 -3.77 -5.82
CA ASN A 56 8.18 -3.55 -4.37
C ASN A 56 6.89 -2.93 -3.89
N THR A 57 6.40 -1.93 -4.60
CA THR A 57 5.11 -1.30 -4.28
C THR A 57 3.98 -2.32 -4.34
N SER A 58 3.96 -3.20 -5.34
CA SER A 58 2.95 -4.25 -5.46
C SER A 58 3.02 -5.26 -4.31
N ARG A 59 4.21 -5.62 -3.84
CA ARG A 59 4.37 -6.50 -2.66
C ARG A 59 3.84 -5.84 -1.38
N ILE A 60 4.05 -4.54 -1.22
CA ILE A 60 3.52 -3.78 -0.08
C ILE A 60 2.00 -3.67 -0.16
N GLU A 61 1.45 -3.37 -1.34
CA GLU A 61 0.00 -3.35 -1.56
C GLU A 61 -0.65 -4.67 -1.15
N GLU A 62 -0.11 -5.79 -1.63
CA GLU A 62 -0.63 -7.12 -1.28
C GLU A 62 -0.64 -7.34 0.24
N LYS A 63 0.44 -6.96 0.91
CA LYS A 63 0.54 -7.07 2.37
C LYS A 63 -0.49 -6.21 3.09
N ILE A 64 -0.66 -4.96 2.66
CA ILE A 64 -1.65 -4.03 3.22
C ILE A 64 -3.07 -4.57 3.02
N LEU A 65 -3.39 -5.06 1.82
CA LEU A 65 -4.70 -5.63 1.51
C LEU A 65 -4.99 -6.90 2.32
N ASN A 66 -3.98 -7.74 2.56
CA ASN A 66 -4.13 -8.92 3.41
C ASN A 66 -4.47 -8.54 4.85
N TYR A 67 -3.78 -7.53 5.43
CA TYR A 67 -4.15 -7.02 6.75
C TYR A 67 -5.52 -6.34 6.75
N PHE A 68 -5.86 -5.57 5.73
CA PHE A 68 -7.16 -4.92 5.60
C PHE A 68 -8.31 -5.93 5.66
N LYS A 69 -8.16 -7.08 5.00
CA LYS A 69 -9.11 -8.20 5.07
C LYS A 69 -9.09 -8.90 6.43
N GLN A 70 -7.90 -9.12 6.99
CA GLN A 70 -7.75 -9.75 8.30
C GLN A 70 -8.47 -8.98 9.41
N TYR A 71 -8.51 -7.65 9.31
CA TYR A 71 -9.27 -6.78 10.21
C TYR A 71 -10.74 -6.59 9.79
N GLU A 72 -11.23 -7.36 8.81
CA GLU A 72 -12.61 -7.36 8.33
C GLU A 72 -13.10 -5.99 7.84
N LEU A 73 -12.21 -5.21 7.21
CA LEU A 73 -12.51 -3.86 6.75
C LEU A 73 -13.06 -3.80 5.32
N ASP A 74 -12.79 -4.82 4.51
CA ASP A 74 -13.09 -4.88 3.08
C ASP A 74 -14.57 -4.79 2.71
N LYS A 75 -15.48 -5.08 3.65
CA LYS A 75 -16.93 -5.02 3.41
C LYS A 75 -17.53 -3.62 3.58
N ASP A 76 -16.92 -2.79 4.40
CA ASP A 76 -17.48 -1.50 4.83
C ASP A 76 -16.63 -0.31 4.46
N PHE A 77 -15.36 -0.56 4.15
CA PHE A 77 -14.38 0.45 3.78
C PHE A 77 -13.80 0.15 2.40
N ALA A 78 -13.46 1.20 1.68
CA ALA A 78 -12.62 1.16 0.49
C ALA A 78 -11.30 1.83 0.82
N ILE A 79 -10.18 1.25 0.39
CA ILE A 79 -8.84 1.80 0.57
C ILE A 79 -8.28 2.22 -0.78
N TYR A 80 -7.64 3.38 -0.83
CA TYR A 80 -7.01 3.94 -2.02
C TYR A 80 -5.58 4.33 -1.71
N ALA A 81 -4.66 3.97 -2.58
CA ALA A 81 -3.27 4.41 -2.54
C ALA A 81 -3.15 5.79 -3.19
N ASN A 82 -2.42 6.70 -2.53
CA ASN A 82 -2.17 8.05 -3.01
C ASN A 82 -0.67 8.27 -3.25
N GLY A 83 -0.33 9.43 -3.83
CA GLY A 83 1.04 9.88 -3.99
C GLY A 83 1.94 8.88 -4.72
N GLY A 84 3.17 8.71 -4.24
CA GLY A 84 4.14 7.74 -4.78
C GLY A 84 3.67 6.30 -4.66
N PHE A 85 2.95 5.98 -3.59
CA PHE A 85 2.35 4.66 -3.40
C PHE A 85 1.31 4.36 -4.50
N GLY A 86 0.43 5.30 -4.80
CA GLY A 86 -0.56 5.16 -5.87
C GLY A 86 0.02 5.08 -7.28
N ARG A 87 1.18 5.70 -7.52
CA ARG A 87 1.88 5.66 -8.80
C ARG A 87 2.82 4.46 -8.98
N LYS A 88 2.88 3.55 -8.02
CA LYS A 88 3.83 2.41 -8.01
C LYS A 88 5.30 2.87 -7.94
N GLU A 89 5.57 3.97 -7.29
CA GLU A 89 6.88 4.61 -7.16
C GLU A 89 7.33 4.71 -5.70
N LEU A 90 7.04 3.70 -4.89
CA LEU A 90 7.37 3.72 -3.47
C LEU A 90 8.84 3.36 -3.26
N TYR A 91 9.63 4.34 -2.88
CA TYR A 91 11.00 4.13 -2.42
C TYR A 91 11.02 3.53 -1.01
N PRO A 92 12.07 2.81 -0.62
CA PRO A 92 12.14 2.13 0.69
C PRO A 92 11.91 3.05 1.89
N SER A 93 12.34 4.32 1.81
CA SER A 93 12.18 5.31 2.88
C SER A 93 10.93 6.18 2.75
N SER A 94 10.13 5.98 1.70
CA SER A 94 8.93 6.79 1.46
C SER A 94 7.81 6.43 2.43
N ASP A 95 6.95 7.43 2.68
CA ASP A 95 5.71 7.24 3.42
C ASP A 95 4.66 6.55 2.54
N ILE A 96 3.77 5.83 3.18
CA ILE A 96 2.62 5.21 2.54
C ILE A 96 1.42 6.13 2.75
N ASP A 97 0.93 6.73 1.67
CA ASP A 97 -0.26 7.58 1.71
C ASP A 97 -1.49 6.80 1.27
N ILE A 98 -2.48 6.71 2.14
CA ILE A 98 -3.74 6.01 1.89
C ILE A 98 -4.95 6.87 2.23
N SER A 99 -6.00 6.73 1.44
CA SER A 99 -7.33 7.27 1.74
C SER A 99 -8.31 6.13 1.99
N ILE A 100 -9.05 6.23 3.07
CA ILE A 100 -10.02 5.23 3.48
C ILE A 100 -11.40 5.87 3.45
N ILE A 101 -12.30 5.25 2.69
CA ILE A 101 -13.65 5.75 2.48
C ILE A 101 -14.65 4.74 3.04
N HIS A 102 -15.64 5.21 3.77
CA HIS A 102 -16.68 4.35 4.34
C HIS A 102 -18.09 4.91 4.17
N LYS A 103 -19.07 4.02 4.16
CA LYS A 103 -20.49 4.38 4.04
C LYS A 103 -21.08 4.86 5.34
N ASN A 104 -20.79 4.17 6.44
CA ASN A 104 -21.39 4.40 7.76
C ASN A 104 -20.38 4.26 8.90
N LYS A 105 -20.46 5.14 9.90
CA LYS A 105 -19.62 5.08 11.11
C LYS A 105 -20.22 4.09 12.13
N LYS A 106 -19.92 2.80 12.03
CA LYS A 106 -20.20 1.84 13.10
C LYS A 106 -19.01 1.75 14.05
N ALA A 107 -19.19 1.97 15.34
CA ALA A 107 -18.12 2.06 16.35
C ALA A 107 -17.16 0.86 16.33
N LYS A 108 -17.67 -0.38 16.24
CA LYS A 108 -16.81 -1.58 16.21
C LYS A 108 -15.83 -1.60 15.02
N LYS A 109 -16.25 -1.05 13.90
CA LYS A 109 -15.42 -1.02 12.67
C LYS A 109 -14.37 0.07 12.71
N ILE A 110 -14.60 1.15 13.43
CA ILE A 110 -13.59 2.18 13.68
C ILE A 110 -12.46 1.61 14.52
N GLU A 111 -12.76 0.83 15.55
CA GLU A 111 -11.74 0.16 16.37
C GLU A 111 -10.87 -0.80 15.52
N ASN A 112 -11.47 -1.56 14.62
CA ASN A 112 -10.72 -2.43 13.71
C ASN A 112 -9.83 -1.61 12.74
N LEU A 113 -10.31 -0.45 12.30
CA LEU A 113 -9.53 0.45 11.46
C LEU A 113 -8.31 1.02 12.21
N GLU A 114 -8.49 1.44 13.45
CA GLU A 114 -7.40 1.91 14.31
C GLU A 114 -6.35 0.81 14.54
N LYS A 115 -6.78 -0.43 14.81
CA LYS A 115 -5.90 -1.59 14.94
C LYS A 115 -5.13 -1.89 13.65
N PHE A 116 -5.79 -1.75 12.50
CA PHE A 116 -5.15 -1.90 11.20
C PHE A 116 -4.06 -0.85 10.97
N ILE A 117 -4.33 0.43 11.23
CA ILE A 117 -3.33 1.50 11.09
C ILE A 117 -2.16 1.29 12.06
N ALA A 118 -2.46 0.96 13.33
CA ALA A 118 -1.43 0.64 14.32
C ALA A 118 -0.55 -0.53 13.86
N LYS A 119 -1.14 -1.55 13.25
CA LYS A 119 -0.40 -2.68 12.68
C LYS A 119 0.58 -2.26 11.58
N LEU A 120 0.19 -1.32 10.72
CA LEU A 120 1.10 -0.80 9.69
C LEU A 120 2.28 -0.05 10.31
N TRP A 121 2.05 0.71 11.37
CA TRP A 121 3.13 1.38 12.11
C TRP A 121 4.06 0.39 12.81
N ASP A 122 3.52 -0.67 13.44
CA ASP A 122 4.31 -1.74 14.06
C ASP A 122 5.23 -2.45 13.05
N LEU A 123 4.84 -2.50 11.78
CA LEU A 123 5.67 -3.02 10.69
C LEU A 123 6.76 -2.03 10.23
N GLY A 124 6.83 -0.86 10.85
CA GLY A 124 7.80 0.19 10.57
C GLY A 124 7.42 1.10 9.40
N PHE A 125 6.20 1.02 8.87
CA PHE A 125 5.76 1.94 7.83
C PHE A 125 5.34 3.28 8.43
N GLN A 126 5.78 4.36 7.80
CA GLN A 126 5.21 5.68 8.03
C GLN A 126 3.95 5.79 7.16
N VAL A 127 2.79 5.93 7.80
CA VAL A 127 1.51 5.92 7.11
C VAL A 127 0.82 7.27 7.29
N GLY A 128 0.69 8.01 6.19
CA GLY A 128 -0.24 9.12 6.07
C GLY A 128 -1.61 8.56 5.70
N HIS A 129 -2.64 8.87 6.49
CA HIS A 129 -3.98 8.38 6.18
C HIS A 129 -5.05 9.44 6.36
N SER A 130 -6.09 9.36 5.54
CA SER A 130 -7.32 10.12 5.70
C SER A 130 -8.52 9.18 5.70
N VAL A 131 -9.46 9.43 6.62
CA VAL A 131 -10.71 8.67 6.70
C VAL A 131 -11.86 9.60 6.37
N ARG A 132 -12.63 9.28 5.33
CA ARG A 132 -13.72 10.11 4.84
C ARG A 132 -14.99 9.29 4.63
N THR A 133 -16.14 9.92 4.77
CA THR A 133 -17.41 9.35 4.32
C THR A 133 -17.66 9.68 2.85
N ILE A 134 -18.52 8.90 2.19
CA ILE A 134 -18.96 9.22 0.82
C ILE A 134 -19.58 10.62 0.75
N LYS A 135 -20.23 11.07 1.83
CA LYS A 135 -20.82 12.42 1.90
C LYS A 135 -19.76 13.53 1.89
N ASP A 136 -18.60 13.29 2.52
CA ASP A 136 -17.52 14.25 2.61
C ASP A 136 -16.82 14.46 1.25
N ILE A 137 -16.89 13.46 0.36
CA ILE A 137 -16.28 13.52 -0.98
C ILE A 137 -17.18 14.25 -1.98
N LYS A 138 -18.51 14.24 -1.75
CA LYS A 138 -19.49 14.88 -2.66
C LYS A 138 -19.66 16.37 -2.44
N LYS A 139 -18.98 16.96 -1.48
CA LYS A 139 -18.92 18.40 -1.24
C LYS A 139 -17.76 19.04 -2.01
#